data_0243b245805fad45bfb8c91ba78575cf
#
_entry.id   0243b245805fad45bfb8c91ba78575cf
#
_cell.length_a   1.000
_cell.length_b   1.000
_cell.length_c   1.000
_cell.angle_alpha   90.00
_cell.angle_beta   90.00
_cell.angle_gamma   90.00
#
_symmetry.space_group_name_H-M   'P 1'
#
loop_
_entity.id
_entity.type
_entity.pdbx_description
1 polymer ?
#
loop_
_entity_poly.entity_id
_entity_poly.type
_entity_poly.pdbx_seq_one_letter_code
_entity_poly.pdbx_strand_id
1 'polypeptide(L)'
;MRVVAGTARSLMLKTLEGMDTRPTTDRIKETVFNMLMPYVGQSKFLDLFAGSGGIGIEALSRGANECTFVEMNPKAVNVINDNLKHTKLDKNAKVYKMDAVSYIAGLKYIDFDVIFMDPPYGKQLEQSVLEQLSMKEFVEDTLIVIEAELNEDFSYVESLGFDIVKDKRYKTNKHIFLEKRD
;
A
#
# COMPACT_ATOMS: atom_id res chain seq x y z
N MET A 1 -0.78 11.46 -12.50
CA MET A 1 0.18 10.48 -11.90
C MET A 1 0.72 9.58 -12.99
N ARG A 2 1.96 9.10 -12.90
CA ARG A 2 2.54 8.16 -13.88
C ARG A 2 3.27 7.01 -13.19
N VAL A 3 3.51 5.93 -13.90
CA VAL A 3 4.42 4.86 -13.48
C VAL A 3 5.87 5.35 -13.63
N VAL A 4 6.67 5.23 -12.57
CA VAL A 4 8.03 5.81 -12.52
C VAL A 4 9.06 4.84 -13.09
N ALA A 5 8.93 3.54 -12.82
CA ALA A 5 9.91 2.54 -13.24
C ALA A 5 9.25 1.21 -13.65
N GLY A 6 10.07 0.27 -14.15
CA GLY A 6 9.65 -1.08 -14.52
C GLY A 6 9.04 -1.18 -15.90
N THR A 7 8.26 -2.24 -16.13
CA THR A 7 7.72 -2.61 -17.45
C THR A 7 6.69 -1.64 -18.00
N ALA A 8 5.96 -0.93 -17.13
CA ALA A 8 4.96 0.08 -17.49
C ALA A 8 5.47 1.52 -17.32
N ARG A 9 6.80 1.72 -17.22
CA ARG A 9 7.43 3.04 -17.03
C ARG A 9 6.87 4.09 -17.97
N SER A 10 6.66 5.31 -17.45
CA SER A 10 6.19 6.51 -18.14
C SER A 10 4.72 6.49 -18.57
N LEU A 11 3.98 5.39 -18.41
CA LEU A 11 2.55 5.36 -18.69
C LEU A 11 1.80 6.25 -17.70
N MET A 12 0.90 7.08 -18.24
CA MET A 12 0.04 7.95 -17.43
C MET A 12 -1.12 7.16 -16.86
N LEU A 13 -1.36 7.31 -15.56
CA LEU A 13 -2.49 6.72 -14.86
C LEU A 13 -3.60 7.74 -14.69
N LYS A 14 -4.83 7.29 -14.86
CA LYS A 14 -6.03 8.06 -14.49
C LYS A 14 -6.04 8.26 -12.97
N THR A 15 -6.53 9.41 -12.54
CA THR A 15 -6.80 9.75 -11.14
C THR A 15 -8.26 10.13 -10.99
N LEU A 16 -8.80 10.07 -9.77
CA LEU A 16 -10.14 10.56 -9.50
C LEU A 16 -10.13 12.10 -9.49
N GLU A 17 -11.06 12.71 -10.23
CA GLU A 17 -11.30 14.15 -10.16
C GLU A 17 -11.97 14.48 -8.82
N GLY A 18 -11.51 15.58 -8.16
CA GLY A 18 -12.16 16.12 -6.96
C GLY A 18 -11.89 15.38 -5.65
N MET A 19 -11.04 14.39 -5.62
CA MET A 19 -10.46 13.90 -4.38
C MET A 19 -9.22 14.75 -4.05
N ASP A 20 -9.26 15.43 -2.91
CA ASP A 20 -8.13 16.09 -2.27
C ASP A 20 -7.08 15.07 -1.75
N THR A 21 -6.96 13.95 -2.44
CA THR A 21 -5.83 13.07 -2.24
C THR A 21 -4.64 13.77 -2.88
N ARG A 22 -3.79 14.33 -2.04
CA ARG A 22 -2.52 14.91 -2.46
C ARG A 22 -1.80 13.82 -3.26
N PRO A 23 -1.58 14.01 -4.57
CA PRO A 23 -0.94 12.94 -5.33
C PRO A 23 0.44 12.73 -4.72
N THR A 24 0.71 11.48 -4.31
CA THR A 24 2.07 11.08 -3.96
C THR A 24 2.94 11.48 -5.15
N THR A 25 3.80 12.48 -4.97
CA THR A 25 4.59 12.99 -6.07
C THR A 25 5.49 11.87 -6.60
N ASP A 26 5.78 11.88 -7.92
CA ASP A 26 6.68 10.91 -8.52
C ASP A 26 7.96 10.73 -7.70
N ARG A 27 8.47 11.81 -7.08
CA ARG A 27 9.66 11.79 -6.23
C ARG A 27 9.46 11.02 -4.92
N ILE A 28 8.30 11.18 -4.25
CA ILE A 28 8.00 10.44 -3.02
C ILE A 28 7.82 8.96 -3.35
N LYS A 29 7.07 8.66 -4.42
CA LYS A 29 6.88 7.30 -4.90
C LYS A 29 8.21 6.63 -5.28
N GLU A 30 9.09 7.33 -5.97
CA GLU A 30 10.43 6.83 -6.29
C GLU A 30 11.25 6.57 -5.02
N THR A 31 11.19 7.49 -4.04
CA THR A 31 11.94 7.33 -2.79
C THR A 31 11.45 6.12 -1.99
N VAL A 32 10.14 5.92 -1.86
CA VAL A 32 9.61 4.75 -1.12
C VAL A 32 9.95 3.45 -1.85
N PHE A 33 9.82 3.41 -3.17
CA PHE A 33 10.17 2.22 -3.93
C PHE A 33 11.66 1.92 -3.98
N ASN A 34 12.54 2.92 -3.85
CA ASN A 34 13.97 2.67 -3.66
C ASN A 34 14.26 1.94 -2.34
N MET A 35 13.49 2.21 -1.29
CA MET A 35 13.59 1.48 -0.02
C MET A 35 12.95 0.10 -0.10
N LEU A 36 11.91 -0.07 -0.92
CA LEU A 36 11.22 -1.33 -1.14
C LEU A 36 11.90 -2.25 -2.16
N MET A 37 12.94 -1.79 -2.86
CA MET A 37 13.63 -2.57 -3.90
C MET A 37 13.99 -4.01 -3.49
N PRO A 38 14.51 -4.26 -2.26
CA PRO A 38 14.84 -5.63 -1.83
C PRO A 38 13.62 -6.55 -1.66
N TYR A 39 12.43 -5.99 -1.51
CA TYR A 39 11.20 -6.71 -1.13
C TYR A 39 10.21 -6.86 -2.29
N VAL A 40 10.29 -6.02 -3.35
CA VAL A 40 9.25 -5.95 -4.39
C VAL A 40 9.38 -7.07 -5.42
N GLY A 41 10.61 -7.46 -5.78
CA GLY A 41 10.81 -8.47 -6.82
C GLY A 41 10.18 -9.82 -6.45
N GLN A 42 9.28 -10.34 -7.31
CA GLN A 42 8.54 -11.59 -7.10
C GLN A 42 7.60 -11.61 -5.89
N SER A 43 7.34 -10.48 -5.26
CA SER A 43 6.52 -10.36 -4.05
C SER A 43 5.03 -10.53 -4.33
N LYS A 44 4.32 -10.94 -3.28
CA LYS A 44 2.88 -10.76 -3.10
C LYS A 44 2.66 -9.42 -2.40
N PHE A 45 2.21 -8.43 -3.15
CA PHE A 45 2.04 -7.06 -2.68
C PHE A 45 0.56 -6.80 -2.32
N LEU A 46 0.31 -6.15 -1.18
CA LEU A 46 -1.02 -5.70 -0.78
C LEU A 46 -1.04 -4.17 -0.71
N ASP A 47 -1.89 -3.55 -1.52
CA ASP A 47 -2.15 -2.11 -1.55
C ASP A 47 -3.51 -1.84 -0.87
N LEU A 48 -3.47 -1.49 0.41
CA LEU A 48 -4.64 -1.09 1.20
C LEU A 48 -4.88 0.42 1.02
N PHE A 49 -6.15 0.81 0.89
CA PHE A 49 -6.55 2.18 0.53
C PHE A 49 -6.02 2.59 -0.85
N ALA A 50 -6.18 1.70 -1.84
CA ALA A 50 -5.45 1.76 -3.10
C ALA A 50 -5.75 2.99 -3.98
N GLY A 51 -6.85 3.72 -3.75
CA GLY A 51 -7.21 4.91 -4.50
C GLY A 51 -7.28 4.66 -6.01
N SER A 52 -6.39 5.26 -6.79
CA SER A 52 -6.27 5.01 -8.24
C SER A 52 -5.36 3.83 -8.59
N GLY A 53 -4.81 3.12 -7.61
CA GLY A 53 -3.92 1.99 -7.78
C GLY A 53 -2.47 2.35 -8.07
N GLY A 54 -2.07 3.59 -7.82
CA GLY A 54 -0.75 4.09 -8.23
C GLY A 54 0.44 3.38 -7.58
N ILE A 55 0.29 2.89 -6.35
CA ILE A 55 1.34 2.16 -5.61
C ILE A 55 1.39 0.71 -6.07
N GLY A 56 0.26 0.00 -6.04
CA GLY A 56 0.23 -1.41 -6.46
C GLY A 56 0.62 -1.61 -7.94
N ILE A 57 0.21 -0.70 -8.83
CA ILE A 57 0.63 -0.71 -10.25
C ILE A 57 2.14 -0.47 -10.38
N GLU A 58 2.72 0.43 -9.58
CA GLU A 58 4.16 0.63 -9.54
C GLU A 58 4.89 -0.63 -9.07
N ALA A 59 4.37 -1.32 -8.02
CA ALA A 59 4.93 -2.58 -7.53
C ALA A 59 4.92 -3.66 -8.63
N LEU A 60 3.79 -3.86 -9.30
CA LEU A 60 3.67 -4.79 -10.43
C LEU A 60 4.63 -4.44 -11.57
N SER A 61 4.73 -3.16 -11.92
CA SER A 61 5.66 -2.67 -12.95
C SER A 61 7.12 -2.96 -12.62
N ARG A 62 7.47 -2.96 -11.33
CA ARG A 62 8.83 -3.26 -10.82
C ARG A 62 9.08 -4.74 -10.56
N GLY A 63 8.13 -5.62 -10.87
CA GLY A 63 8.32 -7.06 -10.85
C GLY A 63 7.72 -7.78 -9.64
N ALA A 64 6.78 -7.17 -8.91
CA ALA A 64 5.93 -7.92 -7.99
C ALA A 64 5.21 -9.04 -8.76
N ASN A 65 5.12 -10.22 -8.16
CA ASN A 65 4.49 -11.38 -8.80
C ASN A 65 2.97 -11.22 -8.88
N GLU A 66 2.38 -10.69 -7.82
CA GLU A 66 0.98 -10.32 -7.78
C GLU A 66 0.76 -9.09 -6.88
N CYS A 67 -0.33 -8.37 -7.13
CA CYS A 67 -0.78 -7.29 -6.27
C CYS A 67 -2.28 -7.41 -5.99
N THR A 68 -2.62 -7.34 -4.72
CA THR A 68 -4.00 -7.22 -4.26
C THR A 68 -4.28 -5.76 -3.91
N PHE A 69 -5.31 -5.20 -4.55
CA PHE A 69 -5.79 -3.85 -4.31
C PHE A 69 -7.07 -3.90 -3.49
N VAL A 70 -7.13 -3.14 -2.40
CA VAL A 70 -8.34 -2.99 -1.58
C VAL A 70 -8.76 -1.53 -1.56
N GLU A 71 -9.97 -1.27 -2.04
CA GLU A 71 -10.52 0.07 -2.16
C GLU A 71 -12.03 0.05 -1.95
N MET A 72 -12.56 0.91 -1.10
CA MET A 72 -13.99 0.92 -0.79
C MET A 72 -14.83 1.76 -1.77
N ASN A 73 -14.22 2.78 -2.41
CA ASN A 73 -14.92 3.67 -3.32
C ASN A 73 -15.10 3.00 -4.69
N PRO A 74 -16.35 2.75 -5.15
CA PRO A 74 -16.59 2.09 -6.42
C PRO A 74 -16.05 2.85 -7.64
N LYS A 75 -15.97 4.19 -7.58
CA LYS A 75 -15.39 4.99 -8.66
C LYS A 75 -13.88 4.78 -8.74
N ALA A 76 -13.21 4.69 -7.57
CA ALA A 76 -11.78 4.39 -7.51
C ALA A 76 -11.48 2.97 -8.01
N VAL A 77 -12.28 1.98 -7.63
CA VAL A 77 -12.17 0.60 -8.13
C VAL A 77 -12.25 0.55 -9.66
N ASN A 78 -13.15 1.32 -10.28
CA ASN A 78 -13.22 1.40 -11.74
C ASN A 78 -11.94 2.02 -12.34
N VAL A 79 -11.39 3.05 -11.69
CA VAL A 79 -10.14 3.69 -12.12
C VAL A 79 -8.96 2.71 -11.99
N ILE A 80 -8.87 1.94 -10.91
CA ILE A 80 -7.85 0.88 -10.75
C ILE A 80 -7.93 -0.09 -11.92
N ASN A 81 -9.12 -0.62 -12.23
CA ASN A 81 -9.31 -1.58 -13.32
C ASN A 81 -8.94 -1.01 -14.68
N ASP A 82 -9.29 0.27 -14.96
CA ASP A 82 -8.90 0.96 -16.18
C ASP A 82 -7.38 1.11 -16.29
N ASN A 83 -6.73 1.50 -15.19
CA ASN A 83 -5.28 1.67 -15.12
C ASN A 83 -4.53 0.34 -15.30
N LEU A 84 -5.03 -0.73 -14.68
CA LEU A 84 -4.48 -2.08 -14.84
C LEU A 84 -4.54 -2.56 -16.28
N LYS A 85 -5.67 -2.36 -16.98
CA LYS A 85 -5.82 -2.70 -18.41
C LYS A 85 -4.88 -1.84 -19.27
N HIS A 86 -4.82 -0.53 -19.01
CA HIS A 86 -3.96 0.40 -19.73
C HIS A 86 -2.48 0.03 -19.62
N THR A 87 -2.03 -0.40 -18.44
CA THR A 87 -0.66 -0.85 -18.17
C THR A 87 -0.39 -2.29 -18.55
N LYS A 88 -1.42 -3.09 -18.91
CA LYS A 88 -1.37 -4.52 -19.20
C LYS A 88 -0.87 -5.38 -18.01
N LEU A 89 -1.15 -4.93 -16.78
CA LEU A 89 -0.77 -5.60 -15.54
C LEU A 89 -1.96 -6.29 -14.85
N ASP A 90 -3.12 -6.31 -15.49
CA ASP A 90 -4.38 -6.86 -14.97
C ASP A 90 -4.33 -8.36 -14.64
N LYS A 91 -3.49 -9.13 -15.34
CA LYS A 91 -3.33 -10.58 -15.11
C LYS A 91 -2.73 -10.92 -13.75
N ASN A 92 -1.94 -10.01 -13.19
CA ASN A 92 -1.24 -10.16 -11.91
C ASN A 92 -1.92 -9.37 -10.78
N ALA A 93 -3.15 -8.92 -11.00
CA ALA A 93 -3.87 -8.05 -10.07
C ALA A 93 -5.18 -8.68 -9.60
N LYS A 94 -5.48 -8.50 -8.30
CA LYS A 94 -6.79 -8.78 -7.70
C LYS A 94 -7.32 -7.49 -7.10
N VAL A 95 -8.57 -7.12 -7.40
CA VAL A 95 -9.17 -5.87 -6.92
C VAL A 95 -10.41 -6.19 -6.09
N TYR A 96 -10.41 -5.76 -4.83
CA TYR A 96 -11.51 -5.96 -3.90
C TYR A 96 -12.18 -4.61 -3.56
N LYS A 97 -13.49 -4.54 -3.81
CA LYS A 97 -14.31 -3.39 -3.41
C LYS A 97 -14.82 -3.61 -1.99
N MET A 98 -14.03 -3.23 -1.00
CA MET A 98 -14.39 -3.28 0.42
C MET A 98 -13.47 -2.38 1.24
N ASP A 99 -13.80 -2.15 2.50
CA ASP A 99 -12.91 -1.43 3.41
C ASP A 99 -11.73 -2.29 3.87
N ALA A 100 -10.62 -1.63 4.17
CA ALA A 100 -9.36 -2.28 4.49
C ALA A 100 -9.42 -3.11 5.79
N VAL A 101 -10.13 -2.61 6.81
CA VAL A 101 -10.26 -3.31 8.12
C VAL A 101 -11.03 -4.62 7.94
N SER A 102 -12.17 -4.57 7.24
CA SER A 102 -12.97 -5.77 6.93
C SER A 102 -12.21 -6.76 6.05
N TYR A 103 -11.40 -6.27 5.11
CA TYR A 103 -10.57 -7.13 4.27
C TYR A 103 -9.59 -7.94 5.13
N ILE A 104 -8.80 -7.27 5.99
CA ILE A 104 -7.84 -7.95 6.89
C ILE A 104 -8.56 -8.86 7.89
N ALA A 105 -9.68 -8.41 8.47
CA ALA A 105 -10.47 -9.22 9.39
C ALA A 105 -10.93 -10.55 8.77
N GLY A 106 -11.29 -10.53 7.49
CA GLY A 106 -11.75 -11.70 6.74
C GLY A 106 -10.63 -12.68 6.33
N LEU A 107 -9.36 -12.30 6.41
CA LEU A 107 -8.24 -13.18 6.11
C LEU A 107 -8.05 -14.18 7.24
N LYS A 108 -7.69 -15.42 6.89
CA LYS A 108 -7.35 -16.46 7.87
C LYS A 108 -5.93 -16.28 8.41
N TYR A 109 -5.01 -15.92 7.53
CA TYR A 109 -3.59 -15.68 7.81
C TYR A 109 -3.08 -14.60 6.84
N ILE A 110 -1.93 -14.02 7.11
CA ILE A 110 -1.27 -13.02 6.25
C ILE A 110 -0.21 -13.74 5.41
N ASP A 111 -0.40 -13.70 4.09
CA ASP A 111 0.49 -14.29 3.08
C ASP A 111 0.84 -13.21 2.05
N PHE A 112 1.49 -12.14 2.53
CA PHE A 112 1.99 -11.02 1.73
C PHE A 112 3.40 -10.67 2.16
N ASP A 113 4.29 -10.40 1.20
CA ASP A 113 5.65 -9.95 1.46
C ASP A 113 5.68 -8.45 1.83
N VAL A 114 4.80 -7.67 1.22
CA VAL A 114 4.67 -6.22 1.47
C VAL A 114 3.20 -5.84 1.60
N ILE A 115 2.88 -5.09 2.67
CA ILE A 115 1.60 -4.43 2.87
C ILE A 115 1.85 -2.92 2.87
N PHE A 116 1.24 -2.20 1.93
CA PHE A 116 1.28 -0.75 1.86
C PHE A 116 -0.07 -0.15 2.26
N MET A 117 -0.04 0.88 3.09
CA MET A 117 -1.22 1.61 3.55
C MET A 117 -1.03 3.11 3.38
N ASP A 118 -2.00 3.76 2.72
CA ASP A 118 -2.13 5.22 2.62
C ASP A 118 -3.56 5.63 3.02
N PRO A 119 -3.90 5.49 4.31
CA PRO A 119 -5.24 5.80 4.80
C PRO A 119 -5.53 7.31 4.76
N PRO A 120 -6.79 7.73 4.63
CA PRO A 120 -7.16 9.12 4.79
C PRO A 120 -6.83 9.60 6.21
N TYR A 121 -6.10 10.71 6.31
CA TYR A 121 -5.57 11.26 7.56
C TYR A 121 -6.65 11.54 8.62
N GLY A 122 -6.28 11.43 9.89
CA GLY A 122 -7.11 11.80 11.04
C GLY A 122 -8.25 10.84 11.36
N LYS A 123 -8.29 9.66 10.76
CA LYS A 123 -9.33 8.63 11.01
C LYS A 123 -8.83 7.42 11.79
N GLN A 124 -7.56 7.34 12.10
CA GLN A 124 -6.92 6.22 12.81
C GLN A 124 -7.21 4.85 12.17
N LEU A 125 -7.39 4.82 10.85
CA LEU A 125 -7.67 3.58 10.12
C LEU A 125 -6.45 2.66 10.07
N GLU A 126 -5.25 3.23 10.04
CA GLU A 126 -3.98 2.50 10.16
C GLU A 126 -3.91 1.72 11.47
N GLN A 127 -4.30 2.32 12.59
CA GLN A 127 -4.37 1.65 13.89
C GLN A 127 -5.37 0.50 13.84
N SER A 128 -6.59 0.74 13.34
CA SER A 128 -7.62 -0.30 13.21
C SER A 128 -7.16 -1.48 12.34
N VAL A 129 -6.42 -1.21 11.25
CA VAL A 129 -5.83 -2.27 10.41
C VAL A 129 -4.74 -3.02 11.17
N LEU A 130 -3.85 -2.32 11.88
CA LEU A 130 -2.77 -2.95 12.67
C LEU A 130 -3.33 -3.82 13.81
N GLU A 131 -4.40 -3.40 14.46
CA GLU A 131 -5.13 -4.20 15.46
C GLU A 131 -5.64 -5.51 14.85
N GLN A 132 -6.20 -5.48 13.64
CA GLN A 132 -6.61 -6.71 12.94
C GLN A 132 -5.41 -7.57 12.53
N LEU A 133 -4.34 -6.97 12.01
CA LEU A 133 -3.11 -7.67 11.65
C LEU A 133 -2.44 -8.33 12.86
N SER A 134 -2.45 -7.68 14.02
CA SER A 134 -1.86 -8.23 15.26
C SER A 134 -2.45 -9.57 15.69
N MET A 135 -3.72 -9.80 15.36
CA MET A 135 -4.47 -11.03 15.67
C MET A 135 -4.24 -12.16 14.65
N LYS A 136 -3.48 -11.92 13.59
CA LYS A 136 -3.27 -12.89 12.50
C LYS A 136 -1.93 -13.59 12.62
N GLU A 137 -1.89 -14.82 12.13
CA GLU A 137 -0.66 -15.53 11.85
C GLU A 137 -0.07 -15.03 10.53
N PHE A 138 1.24 -14.82 10.50
CA PHE A 138 1.98 -14.44 9.32
C PHE A 138 2.72 -15.66 8.78
N VAL A 139 2.56 -15.93 7.49
CA VAL A 139 3.17 -17.11 6.84
C VAL A 139 4.66 -16.87 6.61
N GLU A 140 5.02 -15.64 6.25
CA GLU A 140 6.38 -15.20 5.95
C GLU A 140 6.64 -13.84 6.61
N ASP A 141 7.89 -13.41 6.60
CA ASP A 141 8.25 -12.06 7.03
C ASP A 141 7.58 -11.02 6.12
N THR A 142 6.77 -10.18 6.72
CA THR A 142 5.99 -9.17 6.00
C THR A 142 6.48 -7.77 6.37
N LEU A 143 6.87 -6.97 5.37
CA LEU A 143 7.15 -5.56 5.57
C LEU A 143 5.85 -4.75 5.44
N ILE A 144 5.47 -4.04 6.49
CA ILE A 144 4.31 -3.14 6.50
C ILE A 144 4.80 -1.71 6.35
N VAL A 145 4.26 -0.97 5.38
CA VAL A 145 4.62 0.43 5.13
C VAL A 145 3.37 1.30 5.24
N ILE A 146 3.43 2.34 6.05
CA ILE A 146 2.31 3.25 6.30
C ILE A 146 2.72 4.66 5.92
N GLU A 147 1.99 5.29 4.99
CA GLU A 147 2.06 6.73 4.76
C GLU A 147 1.21 7.44 5.82
N ALA A 148 1.78 8.45 6.49
CA ALA A 148 1.16 9.15 7.61
C ALA A 148 1.55 10.63 7.67
N GLU A 149 0.78 11.42 8.41
CA GLU A 149 1.15 12.80 8.75
C GLU A 149 2.40 12.83 9.64
N LEU A 150 3.17 13.94 9.56
CA LEU A 150 4.42 14.06 10.32
C LEU A 150 4.24 13.91 11.84
N ASN A 151 3.12 14.39 12.36
CA ASN A 151 2.83 14.43 13.80
C ASN A 151 2.04 13.21 14.28
N GLU A 152 1.73 12.27 13.40
CA GLU A 152 0.98 11.07 13.78
C GLU A 152 1.83 10.18 14.70
N ASP A 153 1.21 9.74 15.81
CA ASP A 153 1.88 8.93 16.82
C ASP A 153 1.72 7.43 16.51
N PHE A 154 2.83 6.72 16.53
CA PHE A 154 2.91 5.27 16.35
C PHE A 154 3.46 4.54 17.59
N SER A 155 3.47 5.19 18.77
CA SER A 155 3.96 4.58 20.01
C SER A 155 3.18 3.31 20.43
N TYR A 156 1.93 3.17 19.96
CA TYR A 156 1.07 2.04 20.24
C TYR A 156 1.45 0.75 19.51
N VAL A 157 2.23 0.82 18.42
CA VAL A 157 2.51 -0.36 17.56
C VAL A 157 3.28 -1.46 18.29
N GLU A 158 4.16 -1.09 19.24
CA GLU A 158 4.89 -2.05 20.05
C GLU A 158 3.95 -2.91 20.91
N SER A 159 2.88 -2.31 21.45
CA SER A 159 1.87 -3.02 22.23
C SER A 159 1.04 -3.98 21.38
N LEU A 160 0.98 -3.77 20.08
CA LEU A 160 0.34 -4.66 19.09
C LEU A 160 1.28 -5.74 18.54
N GLY A 161 2.55 -5.78 19.01
CA GLY A 161 3.53 -6.77 18.57
C GLY A 161 4.22 -6.42 17.26
N PHE A 162 4.37 -5.13 16.95
CA PHE A 162 5.12 -4.66 15.78
C PHE A 162 6.32 -3.82 16.22
N ASP A 163 7.43 -3.94 15.49
CA ASP A 163 8.60 -3.10 15.64
C ASP A 163 8.69 -2.07 14.51
N ILE A 164 9.02 -0.83 14.86
CA ILE A 164 9.34 0.21 13.87
C ILE A 164 10.78 -0.01 13.41
N VAL A 165 10.95 -0.52 12.19
CA VAL A 165 12.27 -0.74 11.59
C VAL A 165 12.80 0.49 10.87
N LYS A 166 11.90 1.43 10.48
CA LYS A 166 12.28 2.70 9.87
C LYS A 166 11.19 3.77 9.99
N ASP A 167 11.58 5.01 10.29
CA ASP A 167 10.77 6.23 10.17
C ASP A 167 11.43 7.15 9.13
N LYS A 168 10.84 7.23 7.94
CA LYS A 168 11.32 8.09 6.85
C LYS A 168 10.45 9.33 6.72
N ARG A 169 10.99 10.47 7.13
CA ARG A 169 10.30 11.76 7.12
C ARG A 169 10.58 12.55 5.85
N TYR A 170 9.53 13.17 5.32
CA TYR A 170 9.58 14.12 4.20
C TYR A 170 9.16 15.51 4.68
N LYS A 171 8.98 16.45 3.77
CA LYS A 171 8.56 17.81 4.11
C LYS A 171 7.15 17.87 4.73
N THR A 172 6.25 16.99 4.34
CA THR A 172 4.81 17.10 4.65
C THR A 172 4.17 15.80 5.17
N ASN A 173 4.85 14.68 5.04
CA ASN A 173 4.39 13.35 5.45
C ASN A 173 5.58 12.49 5.85
N LYS A 174 5.32 11.30 6.32
CA LYS A 174 6.34 10.28 6.63
C LYS A 174 5.88 8.91 6.15
N HIS A 175 6.84 8.01 5.97
CA HIS A 175 6.57 6.57 5.86
C HIS A 175 7.14 5.85 7.08
N ILE A 176 6.31 5.07 7.74
CA ILE A 176 6.68 4.19 8.83
C ILE A 176 6.76 2.77 8.29
N PHE A 177 7.86 2.09 8.57
CA PHE A 177 8.10 0.71 8.17
C PHE A 177 8.05 -0.13 9.42
N LEU A 178 7.21 -1.16 9.40
CA LEU A 178 6.99 -2.07 10.53
C LEU A 178 7.25 -3.52 10.11
N GLU A 179 7.73 -4.30 11.06
CA GLU A 179 7.78 -5.75 10.98
C GLU A 179 7.05 -6.33 12.19
N LYS A 180 6.43 -7.50 12.03
CA LYS A 180 5.81 -8.19 13.15
C LYS A 180 6.92 -8.80 14.01
N ARG A 181 6.79 -8.61 15.32
CA ARG A 181 7.68 -9.21 16.31
C ARG A 181 7.40 -10.72 16.42
N ASP A 182 8.43 -11.55 16.48
CA ASP A 182 8.35 -13.01 16.71
C ASP A 182 7.70 -13.37 18.06
#